data_09579864a00461ff46fc4147e20ca864
#
_entry.id   09579864a00461ff46fc4147e20ca864
#
_cell.length_a   1.000
_cell.length_b   1.000
_cell.length_c   1.000
_cell.angle_alpha   90.00
_cell.angle_beta   90.00
_cell.angle_gamma   90.00
#
_symmetry.space_group_name_H-M   'P 1'
#
loop_
_entity.id
_entity.type
_entity.pdbx_description
1 polymer ?
#
loop_
_entity_poly.entity_id
_entity_poly.type
_entity_poly.pdbx_seq_one_letter_code
_entity_poly.pdbx_strand_id
1 'polypeptide(L)'
;MAKIIVQNTQITVIKQNEDDYISLTDMLKAKDGEFFFSNWLRNRNTIEFLGIWERLMNPNFNCAEFDIIKSQAGLNRFRLSAKDWTEKTNAIGIISKAGRYGGTYAHKDIAFEFAMWISPEFKVYLIREFQRLKDEEQKQPSMPFSLMRAYRRATALCDSIRLPSIRCVC
;
A
#
# COMPACT_ATOMS: atom_id res chain seq x y z
N MET A 1 -0.51 8.88 14.81
CA MET A 1 -1.42 7.79 14.43
C MET A 1 -2.70 8.42 13.93
N ALA A 2 -3.05 8.20 12.70
CA ALA A 2 -4.34 8.57 12.13
C ALA A 2 -5.32 7.39 12.29
N LYS A 3 -6.62 7.68 12.27
CA LYS A 3 -7.66 6.65 12.34
C LYS A 3 -8.65 6.91 11.22
N ILE A 4 -8.98 5.88 10.48
CA ILE A 4 -10.00 5.90 9.44
C ILE A 4 -11.16 5.01 9.85
N ILE A 5 -12.38 5.36 9.45
CA ILE A 5 -13.57 4.55 9.73
C ILE A 5 -14.02 3.93 8.42
N VAL A 6 -14.02 2.58 8.37
CA VAL A 6 -14.50 1.81 7.23
C VAL A 6 -15.59 0.86 7.73
N GLN A 7 -16.81 0.96 7.19
CA GLN A 7 -17.97 0.13 7.57
C GLN A 7 -18.14 0.02 9.10
N ASN A 8 -18.15 1.15 9.80
CA ASN A 8 -18.23 1.26 11.27
C ASN A 8 -17.06 0.66 12.05
N THR A 9 -16.00 0.24 11.39
CA THR A 9 -14.78 -0.26 12.05
C THR A 9 -13.70 0.79 11.99
N GLN A 10 -13.08 1.05 13.15
CA GLN A 10 -11.97 1.96 13.28
C GLN A 10 -10.66 1.26 12.93
N ILE A 11 -10.00 1.70 11.87
CA ILE A 11 -8.72 1.17 11.40
C ILE A 11 -7.62 2.17 11.69
N THR A 12 -6.59 1.72 12.38
CA THR A 12 -5.41 2.53 12.72
C THR A 12 -4.45 2.61 11.53
N VAL A 13 -4.00 3.82 11.23
CA VAL A 13 -2.96 4.09 10.25
C VAL A 13 -1.77 4.74 10.95
N ILE A 14 -0.58 4.22 10.71
CA ILE A 14 0.68 4.78 11.19
C ILE A 14 1.53 5.23 10.01
N LYS A 15 2.32 6.29 10.19
CA LYS A 15 3.34 6.71 9.23
C LYS A 15 4.69 6.12 9.62
N GLN A 16 5.39 5.58 8.64
CA GLN A 16 6.78 5.13 8.77
C GLN A 16 7.52 5.41 7.46
N ASN A 17 8.65 6.14 7.53
CA ASN A 17 9.45 6.53 6.36
C ASN A 17 8.62 7.21 5.25
N GLU A 18 7.73 8.14 5.64
CA GLU A 18 6.80 8.87 4.75
C GLU A 18 5.66 8.05 4.15
N ASP A 19 5.64 6.73 4.30
CA ASP A 19 4.59 5.85 3.83
C ASP A 19 3.55 5.53 4.92
N ASP A 20 2.32 5.28 4.45
CA ASP A 20 1.20 4.89 5.31
C ASP A 20 1.16 3.37 5.48
N TYR A 21 1.14 2.94 6.76
CA TYR A 21 0.96 1.54 7.15
C TYR A 21 -0.38 1.37 7.86
N ILE A 22 -1.17 0.44 7.37
CA ILE A 22 -2.55 0.17 7.82
C ILE A 22 -2.57 -1.04 8.74
N SER A 23 -3.31 -0.96 9.83
CA SER A 23 -3.47 -2.07 10.78
C SER A 23 -4.29 -3.20 10.18
N LEU A 24 -3.62 -4.31 9.84
CA LEU A 24 -4.29 -5.54 9.41
C LEU A 24 -5.07 -6.18 10.56
N THR A 25 -4.59 -6.03 11.80
CA THR A 25 -5.27 -6.51 13.00
C THR A 25 -6.64 -5.85 13.18
N ASP A 26 -6.74 -4.54 12.94
CA ASP A 26 -8.03 -3.85 13.04
C ASP A 26 -8.98 -4.26 11.90
N MET A 27 -8.45 -4.51 10.69
CA MET A 27 -9.24 -5.03 9.57
C MET A 27 -9.83 -6.42 9.88
N LEU A 28 -9.09 -7.27 10.62
CA LEU A 28 -9.55 -8.59 11.01
C LEU A 28 -10.63 -8.54 12.10
N LYS A 29 -10.55 -7.59 13.05
CA LYS A 29 -11.59 -7.40 14.07
C LYS A 29 -12.96 -7.11 13.46
N ALA A 30 -12.98 -6.51 12.29
CA ALA A 30 -14.21 -6.26 11.53
C ALA A 30 -14.88 -7.53 10.99
N LYS A 31 -14.15 -8.68 10.95
CA LYS A 31 -14.60 -9.94 10.34
C LYS A 31 -14.43 -11.19 11.22
N ASP A 32 -14.30 -11.05 12.55
CA ASP A 32 -14.19 -12.17 13.53
C ASP A 32 -13.08 -13.19 13.22
N GLY A 33 -11.88 -12.73 12.78
CA GLY A 33 -10.95 -13.69 12.24
C GLY A 33 -9.46 -13.54 12.50
N GLU A 34 -8.96 -13.94 13.69
CA GLU A 34 -7.51 -14.12 13.91
C GLU A 34 -6.87 -15.17 12.98
N PHE A 35 -7.64 -16.18 12.57
CA PHE A 35 -7.17 -17.24 11.67
C PHE A 35 -6.91 -16.78 10.22
N PHE A 36 -7.50 -15.68 9.78
CA PHE A 36 -7.39 -15.21 8.41
C PHE A 36 -5.96 -14.80 8.03
N PHE A 37 -5.25 -14.16 8.94
CA PHE A 37 -3.90 -13.70 8.64
C PHE A 37 -2.92 -14.87 8.40
N SER A 38 -2.97 -15.90 9.25
CA SER A 38 -2.15 -17.09 9.07
C SER A 38 -2.49 -17.86 7.79
N ASN A 39 -3.77 -17.90 7.42
CA ASN A 39 -4.21 -18.53 6.18
C ASN A 39 -3.79 -17.72 4.95
N TRP A 40 -3.80 -16.40 5.03
CA TRP A 40 -3.33 -15.52 3.98
C TRP A 40 -1.83 -15.71 3.71
N LEU A 41 -1.00 -15.77 4.76
CA LEU A 41 0.44 -16.03 4.64
C LEU A 41 0.78 -17.48 4.24
N ARG A 42 -0.16 -18.42 4.33
CA ARG A 42 0.03 -19.78 3.81
C ARG A 42 -0.18 -19.88 2.30
N ASN A 43 -0.89 -18.93 1.74
CA ASN A 43 -1.20 -18.93 0.32
C ASN A 43 0.06 -18.61 -0.50
N ARG A 44 0.39 -19.47 -1.47
CA ARG A 44 1.55 -19.28 -2.33
C ARG A 44 1.48 -17.97 -3.12
N ASN A 45 0.30 -17.62 -3.64
CA ASN A 45 0.12 -16.38 -4.38
C ASN A 45 0.41 -15.15 -3.52
N THR A 46 0.02 -15.18 -2.23
CA THR A 46 0.34 -14.13 -1.27
C THR A 46 1.84 -13.99 -1.06
N ILE A 47 2.55 -15.11 -0.86
CA ILE A 47 4.01 -15.08 -0.67
C ILE A 47 4.69 -14.55 -1.93
N GLU A 48 4.25 -14.95 -3.12
CA GLU A 48 4.77 -14.44 -4.38
C GLU A 48 4.53 -12.93 -4.53
N PHE A 49 3.33 -12.45 -4.22
CA PHE A 49 3.01 -11.02 -4.23
C PHE A 49 3.90 -10.22 -3.27
N LEU A 50 4.01 -10.67 -2.01
CA LEU A 50 4.85 -10.03 -1.02
C LEU A 50 6.32 -9.98 -1.46
N GLY A 51 6.83 -11.09 -2.02
CA GLY A 51 8.21 -11.13 -2.50
C GLY A 51 8.47 -10.22 -3.71
N ILE A 52 7.51 -10.07 -4.62
CA ILE A 52 7.61 -9.13 -5.74
C ILE A 52 7.60 -7.69 -5.21
N TRP A 53 6.68 -7.36 -4.31
CA TRP A 53 6.59 -6.04 -3.69
C TRP A 53 7.89 -5.67 -2.96
N GLU A 54 8.40 -6.57 -2.11
CA GLU A 54 9.66 -6.35 -1.37
C GLU A 54 10.85 -6.15 -2.32
N ARG A 55 10.98 -6.92 -3.39
CA ARG A 55 12.05 -6.74 -4.38
C ARG A 55 12.02 -5.39 -5.06
N LEU A 56 10.84 -4.81 -5.25
CA LEU A 56 10.68 -3.49 -5.87
C LEU A 56 10.97 -2.35 -4.90
N MET A 57 10.60 -2.52 -3.62
CA MET A 57 10.62 -1.42 -2.64
C MET A 57 11.76 -1.53 -1.61
N ASN A 58 12.39 -2.70 -1.49
CA ASN A 58 13.37 -2.99 -0.43
C ASN A 58 14.70 -3.51 -1.01
N PRO A 59 15.73 -2.67 -1.11
CA PRO A 59 17.04 -3.09 -1.62
C PRO A 59 17.76 -4.10 -0.71
N ASN A 60 17.36 -4.20 0.56
CA ASN A 60 17.96 -5.10 1.54
C ASN A 60 17.16 -6.41 1.73
N PHE A 61 16.22 -6.69 0.83
CA PHE A 61 15.40 -7.90 0.91
C PHE A 61 16.22 -9.17 0.72
N ASN A 62 16.08 -10.14 1.63
CA ASN A 62 16.76 -11.41 1.56
C ASN A 62 16.06 -12.38 0.60
N CYS A 63 16.46 -12.34 -0.66
CA CYS A 63 15.89 -13.19 -1.70
C CYS A 63 16.14 -14.69 -1.47
N ALA A 64 17.25 -15.09 -0.83
CA ALA A 64 17.55 -16.50 -0.58
C ALA A 64 16.56 -17.11 0.42
N GLU A 65 16.31 -16.44 1.53
CA GLU A 65 15.30 -16.86 2.51
C GLU A 65 13.88 -16.82 1.92
N PHE A 66 13.60 -15.82 1.09
CA PHE A 66 12.33 -15.75 0.36
C PHE A 66 12.10 -16.99 -0.51
N ASP A 67 13.11 -17.44 -1.27
CA ASP A 67 12.97 -18.60 -2.16
C ASP A 67 12.74 -19.89 -1.36
N ILE A 68 13.35 -20.02 -0.17
CA ILE A 68 13.07 -21.12 0.77
C ILE A 68 11.61 -21.08 1.23
N ILE A 69 11.15 -19.93 1.70
CA ILE A 69 9.75 -19.74 2.16
C ILE A 69 8.78 -20.03 1.02
N LYS A 70 9.02 -19.50 -0.18
CA LYS A 70 8.20 -19.70 -1.36
C LYS A 70 8.08 -21.16 -1.75
N SER A 71 9.17 -21.95 -1.63
CA SER A 71 9.16 -23.38 -1.94
C SER A 71 8.24 -24.18 -1.02
N GLN A 72 8.09 -23.73 0.23
CA GLN A 72 7.26 -24.36 1.25
C GLN A 72 5.80 -23.86 1.26
N ALA A 73 5.57 -22.68 0.68
CA ALA A 73 4.24 -22.05 0.66
C ALA A 73 3.21 -22.94 -0.06
N GLY A 74 2.04 -23.09 0.57
CA GLY A 74 0.96 -23.97 0.09
C GLY A 74 1.01 -25.40 0.62
N LEU A 75 2.10 -25.84 1.24
CA LEU A 75 2.15 -27.16 1.88
C LEU A 75 1.30 -27.18 3.16
N ASN A 76 0.68 -28.35 3.48
CA ASN A 76 -0.20 -28.49 4.64
C ASN A 76 0.47 -28.18 5.98
N ARG A 77 1.78 -28.44 6.07
CA ARG A 77 2.58 -28.18 7.28
C ARG A 77 3.13 -26.78 7.37
N PHE A 78 3.05 -26.02 6.29
CA PHE A 78 3.62 -24.69 6.23
C PHE A 78 2.89 -23.73 7.18
N ARG A 79 3.67 -23.04 8.02
CA ARG A 79 3.21 -22.00 8.92
C ARG A 79 4.21 -20.85 8.85
N LEU A 80 3.71 -19.65 8.70
CA LEU A 80 4.52 -18.44 8.66
C LEU A 80 3.81 -17.34 9.48
N SER A 81 4.52 -16.76 10.41
CA SER A 81 4.04 -15.57 11.13
C SER A 81 4.56 -14.29 10.47
N ALA A 82 3.90 -13.15 10.75
CA ALA A 82 4.39 -11.85 10.31
C ALA A 82 5.80 -11.57 10.82
N LYS A 83 6.08 -11.98 12.06
CA LYS A 83 7.40 -11.84 12.68
C LYS A 83 8.46 -12.65 11.96
N ASP A 84 8.19 -13.94 11.71
CA ASP A 84 9.13 -14.81 10.99
C ASP A 84 9.40 -14.30 9.56
N TRP A 85 8.36 -13.82 8.87
CA TRP A 85 8.51 -13.19 7.56
C TRP A 85 9.47 -12.02 7.63
N THR A 86 9.23 -11.06 8.52
CA THR A 86 10.04 -9.85 8.64
C THR A 86 11.49 -10.15 9.05
N GLU A 87 11.69 -11.04 10.05
CA GLU A 87 13.02 -11.33 10.58
C GLU A 87 13.89 -12.13 9.60
N LYS A 88 13.32 -13.10 8.88
CA LYS A 88 14.06 -13.96 7.94
C LYS A 88 14.38 -13.25 6.63
N THR A 89 13.44 -12.47 6.11
CA THR A 89 13.58 -11.86 4.80
C THR A 89 14.02 -10.40 4.82
N ASN A 90 14.21 -9.80 6.02
CA ASN A 90 14.43 -8.37 6.19
C ASN A 90 13.32 -7.52 5.53
N ALA A 91 12.08 -8.04 5.53
CA ALA A 91 10.94 -7.39 4.91
C ALA A 91 10.58 -6.08 5.61
N ILE A 92 10.21 -5.07 4.82
CA ILE A 92 9.75 -3.76 5.30
C ILE A 92 8.24 -3.55 5.13
N GLY A 93 7.62 -4.27 4.20
CA GLY A 93 6.21 -4.10 3.85
C GLY A 93 5.22 -4.52 4.94
N ILE A 94 5.64 -5.40 5.87
CA ILE A 94 4.85 -5.84 7.02
C ILE A 94 5.63 -5.56 8.29
N ILE A 95 4.96 -4.98 9.29
CA ILE A 95 5.54 -4.65 10.58
C ILE A 95 4.73 -5.35 11.67
N SER A 96 5.39 -6.16 12.48
CA SER A 96 4.81 -6.80 13.65
C SER A 96 5.25 -6.07 14.92
N LYS A 97 4.30 -5.50 15.65
CA LYS A 97 4.54 -4.84 16.95
C LYS A 97 3.98 -5.70 18.07
N ALA A 98 4.81 -6.06 19.04
CA ALA A 98 4.40 -6.78 20.24
C ALA A 98 3.84 -5.83 21.31
N GLY A 99 3.07 -6.34 22.27
CA GLY A 99 2.57 -5.63 23.44
C GLY A 99 1.05 -5.34 23.41
N ARG A 100 0.55 -4.70 24.48
CA ARG A 100 -0.88 -4.43 24.70
C ARG A 100 -1.54 -3.62 23.57
N TYR A 101 -0.78 -2.76 22.93
CA TYR A 101 -1.20 -1.94 21.77
C TYR A 101 -0.48 -2.39 20.50
N GLY A 102 0.01 -3.62 20.49
CA GLY A 102 0.67 -4.24 19.36
C GLY A 102 -0.33 -4.60 18.27
N GLY A 103 0.21 -5.08 17.14
CA GLY A 103 -0.57 -5.52 16.01
C GLY A 103 0.32 -5.69 14.78
N THR A 104 -0.27 -6.22 13.74
CA THR A 104 0.37 -6.32 12.43
C THR A 104 -0.09 -5.17 11.56
N TYR A 105 0.87 -4.42 11.05
CA TYR A 105 0.66 -3.31 10.13
C TYR A 105 1.28 -3.67 8.79
N ALA A 106 0.69 -3.24 7.71
CA ALA A 106 1.25 -3.42 6.38
C ALA A 106 1.24 -2.11 5.60
N HIS A 107 2.22 -1.96 4.70
CA HIS A 107 2.21 -0.88 3.73
C HIS A 107 0.87 -0.83 3.00
N LYS A 108 0.41 0.35 2.62
CA LYS A 108 -0.91 0.56 1.98
C LYS A 108 -1.20 -0.43 0.85
N ASP A 109 -0.24 -0.69 -0.04
CA ASP A 109 -0.42 -1.61 -1.17
C ASP A 109 -0.71 -3.05 -0.71
N ILE A 110 0.04 -3.51 0.30
CA ILE A 110 -0.12 -4.85 0.90
C ILE A 110 -1.43 -4.94 1.67
N ALA A 111 -1.82 -3.86 2.35
CA ALA A 111 -3.09 -3.80 3.06
C ALA A 111 -4.29 -3.84 2.12
N PHE A 112 -4.19 -3.23 0.93
CA PHE A 112 -5.22 -3.34 -0.11
C PHE A 112 -5.34 -4.76 -0.65
N GLU A 113 -4.21 -5.45 -0.92
CA GLU A 113 -4.23 -6.86 -1.32
C GLU A 113 -4.89 -7.73 -0.25
N PHE A 114 -4.51 -7.54 1.01
CA PHE A 114 -5.14 -8.23 2.13
C PHE A 114 -6.64 -7.96 2.22
N ALA A 115 -7.08 -6.71 2.06
CA ALA A 115 -8.49 -6.33 2.06
C ALA A 115 -9.27 -7.02 0.93
N MET A 116 -8.67 -7.10 -0.27
CA MET A 116 -9.27 -7.82 -1.40
C MET A 116 -9.37 -9.32 -1.16
N TRP A 117 -8.42 -9.88 -0.42
CA TRP A 117 -8.43 -11.30 -0.07
C TRP A 117 -9.51 -11.62 0.96
N ILE A 118 -9.72 -10.78 1.98
CA ILE A 118 -10.72 -11.00 3.03
C ILE A 118 -12.15 -10.60 2.62
N SER A 119 -12.31 -9.73 1.62
CA SER A 119 -13.61 -9.23 1.17
C SER A 119 -13.72 -9.23 -0.36
N PRO A 120 -14.39 -10.25 -0.93
CA PRO A 120 -14.70 -10.26 -2.36
C PRO A 120 -15.49 -9.04 -2.82
N GLU A 121 -16.38 -8.51 -1.96
CA GLU A 121 -17.17 -7.30 -2.23
C GLU A 121 -16.24 -6.08 -2.40
N PHE A 122 -15.26 -5.94 -1.53
CA PHE A 122 -14.27 -4.88 -1.61
C PHE A 122 -13.43 -5.00 -2.89
N LYS A 123 -13.05 -6.23 -3.26
CA LYS A 123 -12.35 -6.48 -4.53
C LYS A 123 -13.17 -6.04 -5.75
N VAL A 124 -14.46 -6.38 -5.78
CA VAL A 124 -15.36 -5.95 -6.87
C VAL A 124 -15.52 -4.44 -6.89
N TYR A 125 -15.65 -3.81 -5.71
CA TYR A 125 -15.71 -2.35 -5.60
C TYR A 125 -14.46 -1.68 -6.18
N LEU A 126 -13.26 -2.13 -5.82
CA LEU A 126 -12.01 -1.58 -6.34
C LEU A 126 -11.89 -1.73 -7.87
N ILE A 127 -12.27 -2.89 -8.42
CA ILE A 127 -12.25 -3.12 -9.87
C ILE A 127 -13.19 -2.12 -10.58
N ARG A 128 -14.41 -1.93 -10.07
CA ARG A 128 -15.36 -0.98 -10.65
C ARG A 128 -14.89 0.46 -10.54
N GLU A 129 -14.32 0.82 -9.41
CA GLU A 129 -13.78 2.17 -9.19
C GLU A 129 -12.62 2.46 -10.13
N PHE A 130 -11.71 1.50 -10.32
CA PHE A 130 -10.63 1.62 -11.29
C PHE A 130 -11.17 1.82 -12.72
N GLN A 131 -12.17 1.04 -13.11
CA GLN A 131 -12.81 1.18 -14.43
C GLN A 131 -13.47 2.56 -14.59
N ARG A 132 -14.19 3.02 -13.55
CA ARG A 132 -14.82 4.35 -13.54
C ARG A 132 -13.79 5.47 -13.74
N LEU A 133 -12.68 5.43 -13.00
CA LEU A 133 -11.59 6.41 -13.11
C LEU A 133 -10.95 6.39 -14.50
N LYS A 134 -10.74 5.22 -15.07
CA LYS A 134 -10.23 5.05 -16.44
C LYS A 134 -11.16 5.67 -17.47
N ASP A 135 -12.46 5.43 -17.35
CA ASP A 135 -13.46 6.00 -18.25
C ASP A 135 -13.54 7.53 -18.12
N GLU A 136 -13.33 8.07 -16.92
CA GLU A 136 -13.27 9.52 -16.68
C GLU A 136 -12.01 10.14 -17.29
N GLU A 137 -10.85 9.50 -17.14
CA GLU A 137 -9.60 9.93 -17.78
C GLU A 137 -9.75 10.00 -19.32
N GLN A 138 -10.43 9.02 -19.92
CA GLN A 138 -10.66 8.99 -21.37
C GLN A 138 -11.66 10.04 -21.83
N LYS A 139 -12.62 10.43 -20.97
CA LYS A 139 -13.62 11.47 -21.26
C LYS A 139 -13.09 12.89 -21.07
N GLN A 140 -11.98 13.07 -20.35
CA GLN A 140 -11.33 14.38 -20.28
C GLN A 140 -10.72 14.67 -21.64
N PRO A 141 -11.20 15.72 -22.36
CA PRO A 141 -10.61 16.07 -23.64
C PRO A 141 -9.13 16.38 -23.40
N SER A 142 -8.26 15.59 -24.02
CA SER A 142 -6.83 15.89 -24.03
C SER A 142 -6.70 17.33 -24.52
N MET A 143 -6.12 18.20 -23.68
CA MET A 143 -5.95 19.62 -24.00
C MET A 143 -5.29 19.70 -25.40
N PRO A 144 -5.90 20.39 -26.38
CA PRO A 144 -5.36 20.44 -27.74
C PRO A 144 -3.88 20.82 -27.70
N PHE A 145 -3.06 20.19 -28.53
CA PHE A 145 -1.61 20.42 -28.54
C PHE A 145 -1.22 21.90 -28.66
N SER A 146 -2.07 22.69 -29.33
CA SER A 146 -1.98 24.16 -29.43
C SER A 146 -2.13 24.85 -28.06
N LEU A 147 -3.08 24.43 -27.22
CA LEU A 147 -3.28 24.96 -25.87
C LEU A 147 -2.17 24.52 -24.91
N MET A 148 -1.69 23.29 -25.03
CA MET A 148 -0.58 22.80 -24.22
C MET A 148 0.73 23.55 -24.55
N ARG A 149 0.94 23.92 -25.82
CA ARG A 149 2.06 24.76 -26.26
C ARG A 149 1.92 26.21 -25.75
N ALA A 150 0.69 26.76 -25.74
CA ALA A 150 0.42 28.09 -25.21
C ALA A 150 0.62 28.13 -23.69
N TYR A 151 0.15 27.11 -22.95
CA TYR A 151 0.35 26.97 -21.50
C TYR A 151 1.83 26.91 -21.13
N ARG A 152 2.65 26.08 -21.82
CA ARG A 152 4.10 26.00 -21.60
C ARG A 152 4.81 27.33 -21.90
N ARG A 153 4.35 28.10 -22.90
CA ARG A 153 4.90 29.44 -23.19
C ARG A 153 4.54 30.44 -22.10
N ALA A 154 3.30 30.39 -21.59
CA ALA A 154 2.85 31.28 -20.53
C ALA A 154 3.60 31.00 -19.21
N THR A 155 3.80 29.72 -18.83
CA THR A 155 4.57 29.37 -17.63
C THR A 155 6.04 29.76 -17.76
N ALA A 156 6.67 29.53 -18.92
CA ALA A 156 8.06 29.97 -19.17
C ALA A 156 8.22 31.50 -19.12
N LEU A 157 7.20 32.26 -19.55
CA LEU A 157 7.17 33.72 -19.42
C LEU A 157 7.02 34.17 -17.96
N CYS A 158 6.17 33.50 -17.15
CA CYS A 158 6.04 33.77 -15.71
C CYS A 158 7.34 33.49 -14.96
N ASP A 159 8.07 32.42 -15.31
CA ASP A 159 9.34 32.09 -14.68
C ASP A 159 10.47 33.07 -15.07
N SER A 160 10.37 33.73 -16.23
CA SER A 160 11.32 34.75 -16.70
C SER A 160 11.07 36.15 -16.12
N ILE A 161 9.86 36.42 -15.58
CA ILE A 161 9.53 37.68 -14.90
C ILE A 161 9.92 37.50 -13.42
N ARG A 162 11.20 37.73 -13.10
CA ARG A 162 11.65 38.00 -11.73
C ARG A 162 10.98 39.30 -11.26
N LEU A 163 9.91 39.19 -10.51
CA LEU A 163 9.42 40.33 -9.74
C LEU A 163 10.48 40.73 -8.71
N PRO A 164 10.91 41.99 -8.70
CA PRO A 164 11.83 42.45 -7.65
C PRO A 164 11.16 42.26 -6.31
N SER A 165 11.89 41.70 -5.36
CA SER A 165 11.47 41.49 -3.97
C SER A 165 10.98 42.83 -3.39
N ILE A 166 9.68 42.96 -3.17
CA ILE A 166 9.12 44.02 -2.34
C ILE A 166 9.55 43.68 -0.91
N ARG A 167 10.60 44.36 -0.43
CA ARG A 167 10.90 44.44 1.01
C ARG A 167 9.74 45.17 1.66
N CYS A 168 8.93 44.46 2.42
CA CYS A 168 8.13 45.13 3.43
C CYS A 168 9.08 45.70 4.48
N VAL A 169 9.20 47.01 4.50
CA VAL A 169 9.70 47.80 5.64
C VAL A 169 8.50 48.09 6.51
N CYS A 170 8.46 47.51 7.68
CA CYS A 170 8.05 48.08 8.97
C CYS A 170 8.20 47.03 10.05
#